data_2a040abfccc1391d4aa6aec51916bf36
#
_entry.id   2a040abfccc1391d4aa6aec51916bf36
#
_cell.length_a   1.000
_cell.length_b   1.000
_cell.length_c   1.000
_cell.angle_alpha   90.00
_cell.angle_beta   90.00
_cell.angle_gamma   90.00
#
_symmetry.space_group_name_H-M   'P 1'
#
loop_
_entity.id
_entity.type
_entity.pdbx_description
1 polymer ?
#
loop_
_entity_poly.entity_id
_entity_poly.type
_entity_poly.pdbx_seq_one_letter_code
_entity_poly.pdbx_strand_id
1 'polypeptide(L)'
;MTKVKKVKYNKRKHIKVGDIMQNKLTKREQSKQNNILAIQTFKNQGYTVAQTAELLRLSKRTVYRYWDNTDYKIFNNISEVKTETEQYITKEKYKYQIEKGKDLDYEWEKILSKRKEIATYTELKNEKGNKLWFVETEKIKSAIDYIEIKAKDDLLKYSKSLFKNYISSEEMLLDSLADESFYSSTIEGAFSTRKVAKELVMDKRVPSSKSEKMIYNNHMALKYGLEDKESQITEDLMLKIFELISKDTLDEETQINKYRVEDVVVRDTRGEIIHEGAHVDNIQSMMDDLFRFMYSNDINPIIKSAIFHFYFVFVHPFPDGNGRTARATSYIYLVKEGYDIFKHFSISALIAQKKSKYYKCIKDVEDNELDMTYFIEFILGVVSESIDIILDKYTRKHIENYIFMELVDKGVNITNDQKKIIKYILNKENYSATIENYTKKNKSSDYKKVNKDMNYLTDIGILTKSKEGRHNLYSINVIK
;
A
#
# COMPACT_ATOMS: atom_id res chain seq x y z
N MET A 1 -40.50 -56.97 35.01
CA MET A 1 -39.43 -56.18 35.63
C MET A 1 -38.31 -56.00 34.62
N THR A 2 -38.30 -54.90 33.86
CA THR A 2 -37.31 -54.64 32.82
C THR A 2 -36.66 -53.29 33.07
N LYS A 3 -35.35 -53.31 33.37
CA LYS A 3 -34.55 -52.13 33.69
C LYS A 3 -34.30 -51.29 32.42
N VAL A 4 -34.79 -50.05 32.43
CA VAL A 4 -34.47 -49.05 31.41
C VAL A 4 -33.13 -48.38 31.76
N LYS A 5 -32.12 -48.53 30.91
CA LYS A 5 -30.85 -47.79 31.01
C LYS A 5 -31.05 -46.36 30.48
N LYS A 6 -30.85 -45.35 31.38
CA LYS A 6 -30.78 -43.95 31.01
C LYS A 6 -29.47 -43.68 30.26
N VAL A 7 -29.59 -43.28 29.02
CA VAL A 7 -28.48 -42.71 28.22
C VAL A 7 -28.34 -41.23 28.61
N LYS A 8 -27.17 -40.85 29.12
CA LYS A 8 -26.83 -39.46 29.39
C LYS A 8 -26.52 -38.76 28.10
N TYR A 9 -27.34 -37.81 27.69
CA TYR A 9 -27.03 -36.87 26.61
C TYR A 9 -25.95 -35.88 27.08
N ASN A 10 -24.79 -35.91 26.45
CA ASN A 10 -23.77 -34.89 26.61
C ASN A 10 -24.23 -33.64 25.88
N LYS A 11 -24.51 -32.56 26.59
CA LYS A 11 -24.73 -31.23 26.04
C LYS A 11 -23.44 -30.76 25.33
N ARG A 12 -23.44 -30.79 24.02
CA ARG A 12 -22.45 -30.06 23.21
C ARG A 12 -22.64 -28.58 23.53
N LYS A 13 -21.63 -27.95 24.12
CA LYS A 13 -21.54 -26.49 24.25
C LYS A 13 -21.41 -25.93 22.83
N HIS A 14 -22.46 -25.24 22.39
CA HIS A 14 -22.33 -24.34 21.24
C HIS A 14 -21.47 -23.16 21.71
N ILE A 15 -20.20 -23.15 21.28
CA ILE A 15 -19.33 -21.97 21.38
C ILE A 15 -19.85 -21.00 20.31
N LYS A 16 -20.37 -19.85 20.73
CA LYS A 16 -20.78 -18.77 19.81
C LYS A 16 -19.52 -18.20 19.16
N VAL A 17 -19.55 -18.05 17.86
CA VAL A 17 -18.45 -17.49 17.06
C VAL A 17 -18.00 -16.10 17.55
N GLY A 18 -18.88 -15.37 18.25
CA GLY A 18 -18.55 -14.08 18.87
C GLY A 18 -17.60 -14.15 20.08
N ASP A 19 -17.44 -15.32 20.74
CA ASP A 19 -16.56 -15.45 21.90
C ASP A 19 -15.08 -15.65 21.52
N ILE A 20 -14.77 -15.85 20.23
CA ILE A 20 -13.41 -16.04 19.72
C ILE A 20 -12.71 -14.70 19.44
N MET A 21 -13.46 -13.61 19.24
CA MET A 21 -12.90 -12.30 18.88
C MET A 21 -12.55 -11.37 20.07
N GLN A 22 -12.78 -11.75 21.30
CA GLN A 22 -12.45 -10.92 22.49
C GLN A 22 -11.24 -11.39 23.29
N ASN A 23 -10.57 -12.47 22.93
CA ASN A 23 -9.33 -12.87 23.59
C ASN A 23 -8.14 -12.14 22.99
N LYS A 24 -7.67 -11.08 23.64
CA LYS A 24 -6.32 -10.54 23.42
C LYS A 24 -5.34 -11.71 23.56
N LEU A 25 -4.74 -12.11 22.46
CA LEU A 25 -3.71 -13.14 22.44
C LEU A 25 -2.64 -12.83 23.49
N THR A 26 -2.25 -13.82 24.26
CA THR A 26 -1.13 -13.65 25.18
C THR A 26 0.14 -13.36 24.39
N LYS A 27 1.13 -12.66 24.99
CA LYS A 27 2.45 -12.40 24.36
C LYS A 27 3.08 -13.68 23.78
N ARG A 28 2.81 -14.84 24.39
CA ARG A 28 3.30 -16.15 23.93
C ARG A 28 2.58 -16.64 22.67
N GLU A 29 1.29 -16.40 22.56
CA GLU A 29 0.48 -16.75 21.38
C GLU A 29 0.80 -15.84 20.21
N GLN A 30 0.99 -14.54 20.45
CA GLN A 30 1.47 -13.59 19.44
C GLN A 30 2.86 -13.99 18.90
N SER A 31 3.81 -14.31 19.80
CA SER A 31 5.14 -14.78 19.37
C SER A 31 5.06 -16.09 18.58
N LYS A 32 4.15 -17.00 18.93
CA LYS A 32 3.92 -18.24 18.19
C LYS A 32 3.37 -17.97 16.79
N GLN A 33 2.39 -17.09 16.65
CA GLN A 33 1.81 -16.72 15.36
C GLN A 33 2.83 -16.02 14.46
N ASN A 34 3.63 -15.10 15.00
CA ASN A 34 4.70 -14.42 14.27
C ASN A 34 5.74 -15.41 13.73
N ASN A 35 6.12 -16.41 14.55
CA ASN A 35 7.04 -17.46 14.10
C ASN A 35 6.44 -18.33 12.98
N ILE A 36 5.15 -18.66 13.05
CA ILE A 36 4.47 -19.41 11.99
C ILE A 36 4.47 -18.61 10.69
N LEU A 37 4.09 -17.35 10.76
CA LEU A 37 4.06 -16.43 9.61
C LEU A 37 5.44 -16.31 8.94
N ALA A 38 6.48 -16.02 9.73
CA ALA A 38 7.84 -15.89 9.23
C ALA A 38 8.33 -17.21 8.57
N ILE A 39 8.09 -18.34 9.20
CA ILE A 39 8.47 -19.66 8.66
C ILE A 39 7.78 -19.93 7.32
N GLN A 40 6.49 -19.64 7.20
CA GLN A 40 5.75 -19.85 5.96
C GLN A 40 6.19 -18.88 4.86
N THR A 41 6.49 -17.63 5.22
CA THR A 41 7.04 -16.66 4.27
C THR A 41 8.34 -17.17 3.66
N PHE A 42 9.29 -17.63 4.47
CA PHE A 42 10.55 -18.18 3.98
C PHE A 42 10.35 -19.47 3.17
N LYS A 43 9.43 -20.36 3.59
CA LYS A 43 9.05 -21.55 2.82
C LYS A 43 8.54 -21.19 1.42
N ASN A 44 7.62 -20.24 1.33
CA ASN A 44 7.04 -19.79 0.05
C ASN A 44 8.09 -19.10 -0.85
N GLN A 45 9.13 -18.53 -0.25
CA GLN A 45 10.28 -17.97 -0.94
C GLN A 45 11.34 -19.00 -1.35
N GLY A 46 11.10 -20.30 -1.11
CA GLY A 46 11.99 -21.40 -1.50
C GLY A 46 13.12 -21.72 -0.53
N TYR A 47 13.11 -21.12 0.67
CA TYR A 47 14.11 -21.46 1.70
C TYR A 47 13.89 -22.87 2.25
N THR A 48 14.98 -23.53 2.66
CA THR A 48 14.91 -24.79 3.36
C THR A 48 14.63 -24.61 4.84
N VAL A 49 14.21 -25.67 5.52
CA VAL A 49 14.03 -25.64 6.99
C VAL A 49 15.30 -25.21 7.73
N ALA A 50 16.47 -25.63 7.25
CA ALA A 50 17.76 -25.29 7.87
C ALA A 50 18.05 -23.80 7.77
N GLN A 51 17.87 -23.22 6.59
CA GLN A 51 18.04 -21.79 6.31
C GLN A 51 17.06 -20.94 7.10
N THR A 52 15.78 -21.32 7.09
CA THR A 52 14.75 -20.64 7.86
C THR A 52 15.04 -20.66 9.36
N ALA A 53 15.55 -21.80 9.89
CA ALA A 53 15.92 -21.93 11.29
C ALA A 53 17.07 -20.97 11.67
N GLU A 54 18.05 -20.85 10.81
CA GLU A 54 19.21 -19.99 11.00
C GLU A 54 18.81 -18.51 10.92
N LEU A 55 18.11 -18.12 9.87
CA LEU A 55 17.65 -16.74 9.64
C LEU A 55 16.72 -16.23 10.75
N LEU A 56 15.80 -17.07 11.25
CA LEU A 56 14.89 -16.73 12.33
C LEU A 56 15.46 -16.96 13.72
N ARG A 57 16.70 -17.49 13.84
CA ARG A 57 17.31 -17.93 15.11
C ARG A 57 16.41 -18.88 15.90
N LEU A 58 15.71 -19.75 15.20
CA LEU A 58 14.84 -20.77 15.76
C LEU A 58 15.49 -22.15 15.67
N SER A 59 15.12 -23.06 16.58
CA SER A 59 15.54 -24.44 16.42
C SER A 59 14.93 -25.08 15.17
N LYS A 60 15.67 -25.94 14.44
CA LYS A 60 15.13 -26.70 13.30
C LYS A 60 13.84 -27.43 13.67
N ARG A 61 13.74 -27.95 14.92
CA ARG A 61 12.53 -28.59 15.43
C ARG A 61 11.33 -27.63 15.49
N THR A 62 11.57 -26.35 15.82
CA THR A 62 10.52 -25.31 15.83
C THR A 62 10.08 -25.00 14.42
N VAL A 63 11.01 -24.86 13.48
CA VAL A 63 10.72 -24.63 12.07
C VAL A 63 9.95 -25.81 11.47
N TYR A 64 10.40 -27.05 11.66
CA TYR A 64 9.68 -28.25 11.22
C TYR A 64 8.26 -28.32 11.75
N ARG A 65 8.02 -27.96 13.01
CA ARG A 65 6.68 -27.97 13.62
C ARG A 65 5.68 -27.10 12.87
N TYR A 66 6.14 -26.00 12.29
CA TYR A 66 5.30 -25.02 11.61
C TYR A 66 5.50 -24.99 10.09
N TRP A 67 6.37 -25.85 9.56
CA TRP A 67 6.69 -25.93 8.13
C TRP A 67 5.50 -26.29 7.26
N ASP A 68 4.68 -27.23 7.70
CA ASP A 68 3.48 -27.71 7.01
C ASP A 68 2.19 -27.31 7.73
N ASN A 69 2.24 -26.21 8.47
CA ASN A 69 1.05 -25.73 9.17
C ASN A 69 0.01 -25.20 8.18
N THR A 70 -1.05 -25.99 7.99
CA THR A 70 -2.17 -25.69 7.08
C THR A 70 -3.07 -24.56 7.58
N ASP A 71 -3.00 -24.19 8.86
CA ASP A 71 -3.76 -23.09 9.42
C ASP A 71 -3.36 -21.73 8.80
N TYR A 72 -2.14 -21.67 8.22
CA TYR A 72 -1.66 -20.51 7.48
C TYR A 72 -2.27 -20.39 6.06
N LYS A 73 -2.76 -21.47 5.47
CA LYS A 73 -3.43 -21.42 4.16
C LYS A 73 -4.67 -20.51 4.16
N ILE A 74 -5.24 -20.26 5.34
CA ILE A 74 -6.36 -19.33 5.53
C ILE A 74 -5.91 -17.88 5.27
N PHE A 75 -4.65 -17.53 5.51
CA PHE A 75 -4.14 -16.16 5.32
C PHE A 75 -3.51 -15.89 3.94
N ASN A 76 -2.96 -16.89 3.26
CA ASN A 76 -2.37 -16.70 1.92
C ASN A 76 -3.36 -16.92 0.76
N ASN A 77 -4.55 -17.44 1.01
CA ASN A 77 -5.62 -17.57 0.01
C ASN A 77 -6.38 -16.26 -0.26
N ILE A 78 -5.87 -15.10 0.19
CA ILE A 78 -6.47 -13.81 -0.19
C ILE A 78 -6.34 -13.54 -1.70
N SER A 79 -5.40 -14.18 -2.40
CA SER A 79 -5.29 -14.10 -3.87
C SER A 79 -6.03 -15.21 -4.62
N GLU A 80 -6.49 -16.29 -3.94
CA GLU A 80 -7.11 -17.46 -4.60
C GLU A 80 -8.35 -18.04 -3.91
N VAL A 81 -8.92 -17.41 -2.89
CA VAL A 81 -10.25 -17.80 -2.43
C VAL A 81 -11.26 -17.29 -3.45
N LYS A 82 -11.47 -18.08 -4.49
CA LYS A 82 -12.76 -18.14 -5.22
C LYS A 82 -13.81 -18.77 -4.29
N THR A 83 -14.09 -18.12 -3.19
CA THR A 83 -15.41 -18.22 -2.58
C THR A 83 -16.28 -17.23 -3.33
N GLU A 84 -17.46 -17.63 -3.70
CA GLU A 84 -18.55 -16.78 -4.15
C GLU A 84 -18.93 -15.78 -3.05
N THR A 85 -18.00 -14.90 -2.66
CA THR A 85 -18.32 -13.66 -1.98
C THR A 85 -18.91 -12.78 -3.05
N GLU A 86 -20.19 -12.45 -2.93
CA GLU A 86 -20.87 -11.49 -3.80
C GLU A 86 -19.94 -10.30 -3.99
N GLN A 87 -19.45 -10.14 -5.22
CA GLN A 87 -18.48 -9.08 -5.53
C GLN A 87 -19.18 -7.75 -5.26
N TYR A 88 -18.60 -6.91 -4.40
CA TYR A 88 -19.15 -5.58 -4.13
C TYR A 88 -19.04 -4.72 -5.39
N ILE A 89 -20.09 -4.71 -6.20
CA ILE A 89 -20.13 -4.12 -7.53
C ILE A 89 -20.97 -2.86 -7.56
N THR A 90 -20.68 -1.97 -8.52
CA THR A 90 -21.49 -0.78 -8.82
C THR A 90 -22.73 -1.15 -9.63
N LYS A 91 -23.73 -0.27 -9.66
CA LYS A 91 -24.92 -0.39 -10.50
C LYS A 91 -24.57 -0.60 -11.98
N GLU A 92 -23.54 0.14 -12.46
CA GLU A 92 -23.02 0.02 -13.82
C GLU A 92 -22.57 -1.42 -14.15
N LYS A 93 -21.87 -2.08 -13.20
CA LYS A 93 -21.46 -3.48 -13.39
C LYS A 93 -22.59 -4.46 -13.21
N TYR A 94 -23.49 -4.21 -12.25
CA TYR A 94 -24.65 -5.06 -12.00
C TYR A 94 -25.56 -5.18 -13.23
N LYS A 95 -25.67 -4.12 -14.03
CA LYS A 95 -26.39 -4.12 -15.32
C LYS A 95 -26.02 -5.29 -16.25
N TYR A 96 -24.79 -5.78 -16.19
CA TYR A 96 -24.34 -6.90 -17.02
C TYR A 96 -24.53 -8.27 -16.35
N GLN A 97 -24.95 -8.30 -15.09
CA GLN A 97 -25.16 -9.53 -14.30
C GLN A 97 -26.64 -9.82 -14.02
N ILE A 98 -27.50 -8.82 -14.18
CA ILE A 98 -28.92 -8.94 -13.91
C ILE A 98 -29.57 -9.94 -14.89
N GLU A 99 -30.47 -10.78 -14.38
CA GLU A 99 -31.22 -11.70 -15.18
C GLU A 99 -32.07 -10.98 -16.25
N LYS A 100 -32.10 -11.55 -17.44
CA LYS A 100 -32.84 -10.97 -18.57
C LYS A 100 -34.34 -10.83 -18.24
N GLY A 101 -34.86 -9.60 -18.37
CA GLY A 101 -36.26 -9.27 -18.12
C GLY A 101 -36.55 -8.72 -16.72
N LYS A 102 -35.57 -8.64 -15.81
CA LYS A 102 -35.74 -7.92 -14.55
C LYS A 102 -35.47 -6.44 -14.74
N ASP A 103 -36.16 -5.60 -13.95
CA ASP A 103 -35.92 -4.17 -13.89
C ASP A 103 -34.65 -3.85 -13.10
N LEU A 104 -33.70 -3.15 -13.72
CA LEU A 104 -32.39 -2.85 -13.14
C LEU A 104 -32.51 -1.96 -11.89
N ASP A 105 -33.35 -0.92 -11.95
CA ASP A 105 -33.47 0.05 -10.87
C ASP A 105 -34.09 -0.61 -9.64
N TYR A 106 -35.15 -1.39 -9.85
CA TYR A 106 -35.81 -2.13 -8.77
C TYR A 106 -34.87 -3.15 -8.07
N GLU A 107 -34.13 -3.93 -8.86
CA GLU A 107 -33.20 -4.91 -8.27
C GLU A 107 -31.99 -4.22 -7.59
N TRP A 108 -31.55 -3.08 -8.14
CA TRP A 108 -30.49 -2.30 -7.52
C TRP A 108 -30.91 -1.67 -6.19
N GLU A 109 -32.12 -1.14 -6.10
CA GLU A 109 -32.71 -0.63 -4.86
C GLU A 109 -32.71 -1.68 -3.74
N LYS A 110 -33.01 -2.94 -4.05
CA LYS A 110 -32.94 -4.04 -3.09
C LYS A 110 -31.51 -4.27 -2.58
N ILE A 111 -30.54 -4.21 -3.49
CA ILE A 111 -29.13 -4.35 -3.12
C ILE A 111 -28.70 -3.20 -2.22
N LEU A 112 -29.04 -1.96 -2.58
CA LEU A 112 -28.73 -0.77 -1.77
C LEU A 112 -29.39 -0.85 -0.39
N SER A 113 -30.66 -1.23 -0.31
CA SER A 113 -31.36 -1.38 0.97
C SER A 113 -30.63 -2.37 1.90
N LYS A 114 -30.27 -3.54 1.39
CA LYS A 114 -29.50 -4.54 2.16
C LYS A 114 -28.12 -4.02 2.61
N ARG A 115 -27.42 -3.28 1.75
CA ARG A 115 -26.12 -2.68 2.09
C ARG A 115 -26.28 -1.63 3.19
N LYS A 116 -27.29 -0.77 3.09
CA LYS A 116 -27.59 0.26 4.07
C LYS A 116 -28.01 -0.29 5.43
N GLU A 117 -28.64 -1.47 5.49
CA GLU A 117 -28.97 -2.15 6.77
C GLU A 117 -27.74 -2.55 7.58
N ILE A 118 -26.62 -2.84 6.91
CA ILE A 118 -25.37 -3.26 7.55
C ILE A 118 -24.26 -2.20 7.49
N ALA A 119 -24.59 -1.02 6.99
CA ALA A 119 -23.62 0.05 6.76
C ALA A 119 -23.25 0.78 8.05
N THR A 120 -21.98 1.19 8.12
CA THR A 120 -21.50 2.19 9.07
C THR A 120 -21.68 3.57 8.45
N TYR A 121 -22.44 4.43 9.13
CA TYR A 121 -22.66 5.81 8.72
C TYR A 121 -21.67 6.74 9.42
N THR A 122 -21.12 7.68 8.66
CA THR A 122 -20.31 8.75 9.22
C THR A 122 -21.18 9.96 9.58
N GLU A 123 -20.62 10.95 10.30
CA GLU A 123 -21.29 12.23 10.51
C GLU A 123 -21.09 13.19 9.32
N LEU A 124 -20.22 12.86 8.37
CA LEU A 124 -19.98 13.64 7.17
C LEU A 124 -21.18 13.57 6.22
N LYS A 125 -21.54 14.71 5.63
CA LYS A 125 -22.71 14.86 4.77
C LYS A 125 -22.35 15.63 3.51
N ASN A 126 -23.11 15.39 2.45
CA ASN A 126 -23.13 16.31 1.32
C ASN A 126 -24.05 17.50 1.62
N GLU A 127 -24.10 18.48 0.73
CA GLU A 127 -24.93 19.68 0.83
C GLU A 127 -26.44 19.41 0.91
N LYS A 128 -26.90 18.25 0.43
CA LYS A 128 -28.30 17.78 0.53
C LYS A 128 -28.60 17.11 1.87
N GLY A 129 -27.61 17.01 2.78
CA GLY A 129 -27.77 16.37 4.09
C GLY A 129 -27.63 14.85 4.08
N ASN A 130 -27.30 14.25 2.94
CA ASN A 130 -27.07 12.79 2.85
C ASN A 130 -25.72 12.44 3.48
N LYS A 131 -25.71 11.47 4.41
CA LYS A 131 -24.51 11.02 5.09
C LYS A 131 -23.66 10.11 4.19
N LEU A 132 -22.34 10.20 4.33
CA LEU A 132 -21.42 9.20 3.80
C LEU A 132 -21.53 7.93 4.63
N TRP A 133 -21.47 6.79 3.96
CA TRP A 133 -21.57 5.48 4.58
C TRP A 133 -20.67 4.46 3.89
N PHE A 134 -20.36 3.36 4.56
CA PHE A 134 -19.61 2.25 3.98
C PHE A 134 -20.01 0.93 4.62
N VAL A 135 -19.74 -0.17 3.92
CA VAL A 135 -19.88 -1.54 4.44
C VAL A 135 -18.49 -2.11 4.68
N GLU A 136 -18.26 -2.63 5.87
CA GLU A 136 -17.05 -3.41 6.16
C GLU A 136 -17.11 -4.78 5.48
N THR A 137 -16.81 -4.82 4.18
CA THR A 137 -16.73 -6.08 3.43
C THR A 137 -15.62 -6.99 3.96
N GLU A 138 -15.71 -8.29 3.71
CA GLU A 138 -14.62 -9.23 4.07
C GLU A 138 -13.28 -8.82 3.41
N LYS A 139 -13.34 -8.19 2.26
CA LYS A 139 -12.15 -7.64 1.57
C LYS A 139 -11.55 -6.47 2.34
N ILE A 140 -12.37 -5.56 2.86
CA ILE A 140 -11.91 -4.44 3.72
C ILE A 140 -11.29 -5.00 5.01
N LYS A 141 -11.97 -5.90 5.71
CA LYS A 141 -11.48 -6.52 6.95
C LYS A 141 -10.15 -7.22 6.73
N SER A 142 -10.09 -8.09 5.71
CA SER A 142 -8.86 -8.82 5.39
C SER A 142 -7.69 -7.90 5.01
N ALA A 143 -7.96 -6.81 4.28
CA ALA A 143 -6.93 -5.84 3.93
C ALA A 143 -6.43 -5.07 5.16
N ILE A 144 -7.33 -4.68 6.07
CA ILE A 144 -6.95 -4.04 7.33
C ILE A 144 -6.09 -4.97 8.18
N ASP A 145 -6.54 -6.21 8.39
CA ASP A 145 -5.78 -7.21 9.15
C ASP A 145 -4.38 -7.42 8.55
N TYR A 146 -4.29 -7.51 7.22
CA TYR A 146 -3.02 -7.61 6.52
C TYR A 146 -2.11 -6.40 6.78
N ILE A 147 -2.63 -5.19 6.63
CA ILE A 147 -1.86 -3.94 6.83
C ILE A 147 -1.43 -3.82 8.29
N GLU A 148 -2.33 -4.09 9.25
CA GLU A 148 -2.03 -4.05 10.69
C GLU A 148 -0.92 -5.04 11.07
N ILE A 149 -1.00 -6.28 10.58
CA ILE A 149 0.03 -7.29 10.79
C ILE A 149 1.37 -6.80 10.23
N LYS A 150 1.38 -6.31 8.99
CA LYS A 150 2.61 -5.87 8.32
C LYS A 150 3.18 -4.58 8.90
N ALA A 151 2.33 -3.63 9.31
CA ALA A 151 2.76 -2.39 9.94
C ALA A 151 3.41 -2.62 11.31
N LYS A 152 2.97 -3.65 12.04
CA LYS A 152 3.49 -4.04 13.36
C LYS A 152 4.55 -5.13 13.27
N ASP A 153 4.82 -5.68 12.07
CA ASP A 153 5.73 -6.80 11.91
C ASP A 153 7.17 -6.41 12.22
N ASP A 154 7.80 -7.23 13.06
CA ASP A 154 9.22 -7.13 13.39
C ASP A 154 10.13 -7.28 12.16
N LEU A 155 9.63 -7.77 11.02
CA LEU A 155 10.37 -7.81 9.76
C LEU A 155 10.89 -6.42 9.34
N LEU A 156 10.08 -5.38 9.51
CA LEU A 156 10.53 -3.99 9.28
C LEU A 156 11.50 -3.51 10.35
N LYS A 157 11.31 -3.92 11.60
CA LYS A 157 12.28 -3.65 12.68
C LYS A 157 13.57 -4.45 12.47
N TYR A 158 13.45 -5.69 11.99
CA TYR A 158 14.57 -6.56 11.68
C TYR A 158 15.33 -6.05 10.45
N SER A 159 14.63 -5.61 9.40
CA SER A 159 15.26 -4.92 8.27
C SER A 159 15.99 -3.65 8.72
N LYS A 160 15.41 -2.83 9.60
CA LYS A 160 16.09 -1.66 10.19
C LYS A 160 17.41 -2.05 10.90
N SER A 161 17.47 -3.19 11.59
CA SER A 161 18.70 -3.65 12.25
C SER A 161 19.75 -4.16 11.26
N LEU A 162 19.33 -4.78 10.18
CA LEU A 162 20.21 -5.29 9.11
C LEU A 162 20.69 -4.16 8.19
N PHE A 163 19.85 -3.14 7.95
CA PHE A 163 20.20 -1.99 7.10
C PHE A 163 20.95 -0.89 7.82
N LYS A 164 21.01 -0.89 9.15
CA LYS A 164 21.77 0.12 9.95
C LYS A 164 23.20 0.32 9.45
N ASN A 165 23.79 -0.65 8.80
CA ASN A 165 25.17 -0.62 8.33
C ASN A 165 25.32 -0.22 6.83
N TYR A 166 24.23 -0.07 6.04
CA TYR A 166 24.35 0.06 4.58
C TYR A 166 23.54 1.20 3.95
N ILE A 167 22.42 1.58 4.53
CA ILE A 167 21.63 2.75 4.10
C ILE A 167 21.05 3.37 5.37
N SER A 168 21.25 4.66 5.58
CA SER A 168 20.63 5.33 6.72
C SER A 168 19.11 5.28 6.61
N SER A 169 18.42 5.16 7.73
CA SER A 169 16.95 5.24 7.75
C SER A 169 16.46 6.58 7.19
N GLU A 170 17.28 7.61 7.27
CA GLU A 170 17.04 8.94 6.73
C GLU A 170 17.08 8.96 5.20
N GLU A 171 18.08 8.31 4.58
CA GLU A 171 18.16 8.22 3.11
C GLU A 171 16.98 7.45 2.51
N MET A 172 16.53 6.38 3.19
CA MET A 172 15.33 5.63 2.77
C MET A 172 14.05 6.47 2.87
N LEU A 173 13.92 7.25 3.94
CA LEU A 173 12.81 8.17 4.13
C LEU A 173 12.82 9.23 3.02
N LEU A 174 13.97 9.86 2.76
CA LEU A 174 14.10 10.88 1.72
C LEU A 174 13.78 10.32 0.33
N ASP A 175 14.21 9.10 0.01
CA ASP A 175 13.88 8.42 -1.25
C ASP A 175 12.37 8.20 -1.39
N SER A 176 11.72 7.77 -0.31
CA SER A 176 10.26 7.56 -0.26
C SER A 176 9.49 8.88 -0.39
N LEU A 177 9.92 9.94 0.31
CA LEU A 177 9.31 11.26 0.24
C LEU A 177 9.50 11.90 -1.14
N ALA A 178 10.65 11.69 -1.79
CA ALA A 178 10.88 12.14 -3.16
C ALA A 178 9.92 11.46 -4.13
N ASP A 179 9.72 10.15 -3.99
CA ASP A 179 8.76 9.39 -4.80
C ASP A 179 7.31 9.87 -4.52
N GLU A 180 6.91 10.03 -3.27
CA GLU A 180 5.57 10.52 -2.90
C GLU A 180 5.31 11.90 -3.51
N SER A 181 6.27 12.82 -3.38
CA SER A 181 6.18 14.17 -3.91
C SER A 181 6.09 14.19 -5.44
N PHE A 182 6.89 13.37 -6.10
CA PHE A 182 6.90 13.24 -7.56
C PHE A 182 5.58 12.70 -8.09
N TYR A 183 5.15 11.54 -7.59
CA TYR A 183 3.96 10.89 -8.11
C TYR A 183 2.68 11.64 -7.76
N SER A 184 2.57 12.19 -6.55
CA SER A 184 1.44 13.03 -6.16
C SER A 184 1.29 14.26 -7.05
N SER A 185 2.42 14.91 -7.42
CA SER A 185 2.40 16.04 -8.34
C SER A 185 2.13 15.62 -9.79
N THR A 186 2.60 14.45 -10.21
CA THR A 186 2.36 13.91 -11.56
C THR A 186 0.88 13.53 -11.78
N ILE A 187 0.18 13.06 -10.74
CA ILE A 187 -1.27 12.84 -10.80
C ILE A 187 -1.99 14.13 -11.19
N GLU A 188 -1.54 15.27 -10.68
CA GLU A 188 -2.09 16.61 -10.95
C GLU A 188 -1.46 17.29 -12.18
N GLY A 189 -0.74 16.57 -13.00
CA GLY A 189 -0.24 17.07 -14.29
C GLY A 189 1.16 17.67 -14.27
N ALA A 190 1.92 17.58 -13.17
CA ALA A 190 3.31 17.98 -13.19
C ALA A 190 4.11 17.08 -14.14
N PHE A 191 4.89 17.71 -15.02
CA PHE A 191 5.73 17.02 -15.99
C PHE A 191 7.21 17.11 -15.56
N SER A 192 7.76 15.99 -15.13
CA SER A 192 9.16 15.88 -14.70
C SER A 192 9.63 14.42 -14.73
N THR A 193 10.82 14.14 -14.19
CA THR A 193 11.34 12.79 -14.03
C THR A 193 11.62 12.48 -12.57
N ARG A 194 11.55 11.18 -12.20
CA ARG A 194 11.92 10.72 -10.86
C ARG A 194 13.35 11.13 -10.48
N LYS A 195 14.27 11.19 -11.45
CA LYS A 195 15.64 11.64 -11.21
C LYS A 195 15.67 13.09 -10.75
N VAL A 196 14.98 13.97 -11.46
CA VAL A 196 14.88 15.40 -11.10
C VAL A 196 14.22 15.57 -9.74
N ALA A 197 13.17 14.81 -9.42
CA ALA A 197 12.54 14.86 -8.10
C ALA A 197 13.54 14.50 -6.98
N LYS A 198 14.39 13.49 -7.18
CA LYS A 198 15.45 13.14 -6.22
C LYS A 198 16.51 14.24 -6.08
N GLU A 199 16.94 14.84 -7.18
CA GLU A 199 17.84 15.98 -7.15
C GLU A 199 17.26 17.18 -6.37
N LEU A 200 15.98 17.48 -6.54
CA LEU A 200 15.28 18.53 -5.82
C LEU A 200 15.23 18.26 -4.30
N VAL A 201 15.00 17.01 -3.91
CA VAL A 201 14.79 16.61 -2.51
C VAL A 201 16.12 16.33 -1.79
N MET A 202 17.01 15.55 -2.42
CA MET A 202 18.24 15.07 -1.80
C MET A 202 19.39 16.06 -1.98
N ASP A 203 19.56 16.61 -3.19
CA ASP A 203 20.67 17.50 -3.55
C ASP A 203 20.32 18.98 -3.32
N LYS A 204 19.08 19.26 -2.83
CA LYS A 204 18.57 20.62 -2.57
C LYS A 204 18.66 21.54 -3.79
N ARG A 205 18.46 20.97 -4.99
CA ARG A 205 18.43 21.74 -6.22
C ARG A 205 17.26 22.73 -6.20
N VAL A 206 17.48 23.96 -6.65
CA VAL A 206 16.39 24.96 -6.76
C VAL A 206 15.46 24.59 -7.92
N PRO A 207 14.13 24.56 -7.69
CA PRO A 207 13.18 24.28 -8.78
C PRO A 207 13.15 25.38 -9.81
N SER A 208 13.17 25.01 -11.11
CA SER A 208 13.28 25.93 -12.26
C SER A 208 11.99 26.07 -13.07
N SER A 209 10.97 25.24 -12.82
CA SER A 209 9.68 25.26 -13.55
C SER A 209 8.51 25.09 -12.57
N LYS A 210 7.28 25.42 -13.03
CA LYS A 210 6.04 25.22 -12.25
C LYS A 210 5.93 23.74 -11.80
N SER A 211 6.21 22.78 -12.69
CA SER A 211 6.21 21.35 -12.37
C SER A 211 7.23 20.98 -11.29
N GLU A 212 8.45 21.50 -11.36
CA GLU A 212 9.47 21.26 -10.34
C GLU A 212 9.09 21.94 -9.01
N LYS A 213 8.49 23.14 -9.03
CA LYS A 213 7.94 23.79 -7.85
C LYS A 213 6.84 22.93 -7.19
N MET A 214 5.92 22.37 -7.98
CA MET A 214 4.87 21.48 -7.46
C MET A 214 5.45 20.27 -6.71
N ILE A 215 6.52 19.65 -7.24
CA ILE A 215 7.20 18.50 -6.62
C ILE A 215 7.92 18.93 -5.34
N TYR A 216 8.72 20.00 -5.41
CA TYR A 216 9.46 20.52 -4.27
C TYR A 216 8.54 20.97 -3.13
N ASN A 217 7.48 21.67 -3.47
CA ASN A 217 6.49 22.16 -2.52
C ASN A 217 5.77 21.00 -1.80
N ASN A 218 5.41 19.95 -2.53
CA ASN A 218 4.79 18.77 -1.95
C ASN A 218 5.76 18.06 -0.98
N HIS A 219 7.05 18.00 -1.31
CA HIS A 219 8.07 17.51 -0.39
C HIS A 219 8.17 18.37 0.87
N MET A 220 8.18 19.69 0.74
CA MET A 220 8.25 20.59 1.89
C MET A 220 7.03 20.46 2.80
N ALA A 221 5.85 20.27 2.22
CA ALA A 221 4.62 20.03 2.96
C ALA A 221 4.65 18.71 3.74
N LEU A 222 5.08 17.62 3.10
CA LEU A 222 5.26 16.31 3.74
C LEU A 222 6.27 16.39 4.89
N LYS A 223 7.43 17.00 4.64
CA LYS A 223 8.47 17.20 5.64
C LYS A 223 7.95 17.96 6.85
N TYR A 224 7.31 19.11 6.61
CA TYR A 224 6.71 19.92 7.67
C TYR A 224 5.72 19.12 8.52
N GLY A 225 4.76 18.43 7.90
CA GLY A 225 3.74 17.68 8.62
C GLY A 225 4.29 16.46 9.37
N LEU A 226 5.41 15.86 8.91
CA LEU A 226 6.07 14.74 9.59
C LEU A 226 7.00 15.17 10.73
N GLU A 227 7.56 16.39 10.66
CA GLU A 227 8.39 16.97 11.74
C GLU A 227 7.52 17.41 12.92
N ASP A 228 6.29 17.81 12.67
CA ASP A 228 5.31 18.15 13.70
C ASP A 228 4.72 16.87 14.33
N LYS A 229 5.42 16.34 15.35
CA LYS A 229 5.08 15.04 15.95
C LYS A 229 3.90 15.09 16.92
N GLU A 230 3.58 16.23 17.47
CA GLU A 230 2.62 16.36 18.59
C GLU A 230 1.24 16.81 18.12
N SER A 231 1.12 17.44 16.96
CA SER A 231 -0.16 17.96 16.50
C SER A 231 -1.02 16.90 15.83
N GLN A 232 -2.28 16.90 16.21
CA GLN A 232 -3.34 16.19 15.50
C GLN A 232 -3.55 16.83 14.11
N ILE A 233 -4.26 16.15 13.21
CA ILE A 233 -4.66 16.77 11.93
C ILE A 233 -5.72 17.83 12.21
N THR A 234 -5.25 19.05 12.40
CA THR A 234 -6.07 20.24 12.60
C THR A 234 -6.29 20.98 11.28
N GLU A 235 -7.27 21.87 11.27
CA GLU A 235 -7.47 22.78 10.15
C GLU A 235 -6.21 23.63 9.91
N ASP A 236 -5.60 24.18 10.95
CA ASP A 236 -4.38 25.00 10.85
C ASP A 236 -3.21 24.23 10.22
N LEU A 237 -3.01 22.98 10.63
CA LEU A 237 -2.00 22.11 10.01
C LEU A 237 -2.30 21.88 8.52
N MET A 238 -3.55 21.60 8.18
CA MET A 238 -3.97 21.40 6.79
C MET A 238 -3.81 22.66 5.95
N LEU A 239 -4.18 23.82 6.49
CA LEU A 239 -3.97 25.13 5.82
C LEU A 239 -2.48 25.39 5.60
N LYS A 240 -1.62 25.05 6.57
CA LYS A 240 -0.18 25.19 6.40
C LYS A 240 0.40 24.23 5.36
N ILE A 241 -0.10 23.00 5.31
CA ILE A 241 0.22 22.04 4.25
C ILE A 241 -0.18 22.60 2.88
N PHE A 242 -1.38 23.14 2.77
CA PHE A 242 -1.86 23.77 1.53
C PHE A 242 -1.02 24.99 1.13
N GLU A 243 -0.70 25.88 2.07
CA GLU A 243 0.17 27.05 1.82
C GLU A 243 1.51 26.61 1.20
N LEU A 244 2.12 25.57 1.78
CA LEU A 244 3.38 25.02 1.26
C LEU A 244 3.20 24.41 -0.14
N ILE A 245 2.13 23.64 -0.37
CA ILE A 245 1.84 22.99 -1.65
C ILE A 245 1.60 23.99 -2.76
N SER A 246 0.89 25.08 -2.46
CA SER A 246 0.45 26.07 -3.43
C SER A 246 1.45 27.19 -3.70
N LYS A 247 2.53 27.26 -2.92
CA LYS A 247 3.53 28.35 -3.01
C LYS A 247 4.06 28.52 -4.43
N ASP A 248 3.91 29.71 -4.99
CA ASP A 248 4.37 30.11 -6.35
C ASP A 248 3.87 29.18 -7.48
N THR A 249 2.73 28.49 -7.28
CA THR A 249 2.13 27.61 -8.29
C THR A 249 0.68 27.95 -8.63
N LEU A 250 0.03 28.82 -7.85
CA LEU A 250 -1.27 29.39 -8.18
C LEU A 250 -1.11 30.49 -9.22
N ASP A 251 -2.17 30.76 -9.95
CA ASP A 251 -2.22 31.88 -10.87
C ASP A 251 -2.37 33.20 -10.08
N GLU A 252 -1.76 34.28 -10.57
CA GLU A 252 -1.66 35.57 -9.84
C GLU A 252 -3.01 36.18 -9.50
N GLU A 253 -4.06 35.90 -10.30
CA GLU A 253 -5.42 36.41 -10.09
C GLU A 253 -6.23 35.56 -9.09
N THR A 254 -5.68 34.47 -8.59
CA THR A 254 -6.40 33.54 -7.72
C THR A 254 -6.65 34.14 -6.35
N GLN A 255 -7.91 34.39 -6.05
CA GLN A 255 -8.31 34.89 -4.74
C GLN A 255 -8.58 33.76 -3.76
N ILE A 256 -7.88 33.80 -2.64
CA ILE A 256 -8.06 32.85 -1.53
C ILE A 256 -8.16 33.71 -0.25
N ASN A 257 -9.25 33.47 0.51
CA ASN A 257 -9.26 33.92 1.89
C ASN A 257 -8.68 32.76 2.74
N LYS A 258 -9.45 32.04 3.51
CA LYS A 258 -9.08 30.78 4.16
C LYS A 258 -9.25 29.61 3.16
N TYR A 259 -10.37 29.63 2.45
CA TYR A 259 -10.75 28.75 1.35
C TYR A 259 -11.01 29.55 0.08
N ARG A 260 -11.35 28.89 -1.04
CA ARG A 260 -11.77 29.57 -2.27
C ARG A 260 -13.03 30.41 -2.04
N VAL A 261 -13.14 31.46 -2.82
CA VAL A 261 -14.27 32.44 -2.74
C VAL A 261 -15.25 32.30 -3.90
N GLU A 262 -14.96 31.38 -4.85
CA GLU A 262 -15.82 31.13 -6.02
C GLU A 262 -16.08 29.61 -6.14
N ASP A 263 -17.22 29.27 -6.74
CA ASP A 263 -17.55 27.89 -7.05
C ASP A 263 -16.62 27.33 -8.12
N VAL A 264 -16.24 26.05 -7.99
CA VAL A 264 -15.32 25.39 -8.93
C VAL A 264 -15.93 24.11 -9.47
N VAL A 265 -15.58 23.81 -10.72
CA VAL A 265 -15.89 22.54 -11.38
C VAL A 265 -14.60 21.88 -11.84
N VAL A 266 -14.48 20.61 -11.58
CA VAL A 266 -13.36 19.78 -12.06
C VAL A 266 -13.75 19.20 -13.41
N ARG A 267 -12.90 19.42 -14.43
CA ARG A 267 -13.13 18.94 -15.80
C ARG A 267 -12.10 17.92 -16.21
N ASP A 268 -12.50 16.98 -17.05
CA ASP A 268 -11.58 16.06 -17.69
C ASP A 268 -10.81 16.74 -18.87
N THR A 269 -9.91 15.99 -19.49
CA THR A 269 -9.11 16.46 -20.65
C THR A 269 -9.96 16.83 -21.87
N ARG A 270 -11.22 16.43 -21.93
CA ARG A 270 -12.18 16.75 -22.99
C ARG A 270 -13.07 17.95 -22.62
N GLY A 271 -12.90 18.50 -21.40
CA GLY A 271 -13.68 19.60 -20.88
C GLY A 271 -15.03 19.19 -20.26
N GLU A 272 -15.32 17.89 -20.13
CA GLU A 272 -16.52 17.39 -19.45
C GLU A 272 -16.40 17.57 -17.94
N ILE A 273 -17.47 18.02 -17.28
CA ILE A 273 -17.52 18.15 -15.83
C ILE A 273 -17.52 16.74 -15.23
N ILE A 274 -16.52 16.46 -14.38
CA ILE A 274 -16.39 15.18 -13.69
C ILE A 274 -16.71 15.29 -12.21
N HIS A 275 -16.65 16.49 -11.65
CA HIS A 275 -17.02 16.77 -10.26
C HIS A 275 -17.33 18.26 -10.08
N GLU A 276 -18.31 18.59 -9.25
CA GLU A 276 -18.62 19.94 -8.78
C GLU A 276 -18.25 20.03 -7.31
N GLY A 277 -17.34 20.94 -6.95
CA GLY A 277 -16.99 21.20 -5.55
C GLY A 277 -18.18 21.75 -4.78
N ALA A 278 -18.15 21.66 -3.46
CA ALA A 278 -19.18 22.22 -2.60
C ALA A 278 -19.38 23.74 -2.87
N HIS A 279 -20.59 24.24 -2.73
CA HIS A 279 -20.86 25.68 -2.81
C HIS A 279 -20.03 26.45 -1.77
N VAL A 280 -19.50 27.62 -2.14
CA VAL A 280 -18.59 28.40 -1.27
C VAL A 280 -19.12 28.66 0.13
N ASP A 281 -20.42 28.88 0.28
CA ASP A 281 -21.06 29.13 1.58
C ASP A 281 -21.04 27.90 2.51
N ASN A 282 -20.90 26.69 1.97
CA ASN A 282 -20.93 25.44 2.71
C ASN A 282 -19.52 24.91 3.07
N ILE A 283 -18.48 25.44 2.42
CA ILE A 283 -17.09 24.89 2.58
C ILE A 283 -16.68 24.89 4.05
N GLN A 284 -16.82 26.02 4.76
CA GLN A 284 -16.39 26.14 6.16
C GLN A 284 -17.07 25.08 7.04
N SER A 285 -18.41 24.98 6.95
CA SER A 285 -19.15 24.00 7.77
C SER A 285 -18.81 22.57 7.44
N MET A 286 -18.60 22.24 6.16
CA MET A 286 -18.20 20.90 5.73
C MET A 286 -16.76 20.55 6.17
N MET A 287 -15.85 21.52 6.16
CA MET A 287 -14.50 21.33 6.68
C MET A 287 -14.48 21.19 8.20
N ASP A 288 -15.30 21.96 8.93
CA ASP A 288 -15.45 21.79 10.37
C ASP A 288 -15.97 20.38 10.73
N ASP A 289 -16.92 19.86 9.96
CA ASP A 289 -17.41 18.48 10.13
C ASP A 289 -16.29 17.46 9.83
N LEU A 290 -15.47 17.70 8.79
CA LEU A 290 -14.34 16.83 8.45
C LEU A 290 -13.32 16.77 9.59
N PHE A 291 -12.91 17.89 10.15
CA PHE A 291 -11.97 17.89 11.28
C PHE A 291 -12.58 17.27 12.52
N ARG A 292 -13.86 17.52 12.81
CA ARG A 292 -14.58 16.85 13.91
C ARG A 292 -14.60 15.33 13.73
N PHE A 293 -14.83 14.86 12.50
CA PHE A 293 -14.76 13.45 12.15
C PHE A 293 -13.36 12.86 12.41
N MET A 294 -12.28 13.59 12.10
CA MET A 294 -10.91 13.13 12.34
C MET A 294 -10.61 12.89 13.84
N TYR A 295 -11.30 13.58 14.75
CA TYR A 295 -11.15 13.38 16.20
C TYR A 295 -11.98 12.21 16.75
N SER A 296 -12.93 11.65 16.01
CA SER A 296 -13.69 10.48 16.45
C SER A 296 -12.79 9.25 16.58
N ASN A 297 -13.10 8.33 17.50
CA ASN A 297 -12.28 7.13 17.74
C ASN A 297 -12.94 5.82 17.27
N ASP A 298 -14.08 5.91 16.61
CA ASP A 298 -14.94 4.74 16.34
C ASP A 298 -14.58 4.01 15.03
N ILE A 299 -13.71 4.59 14.19
CA ILE A 299 -13.36 4.07 12.87
C ILE A 299 -11.84 3.82 12.81
N ASN A 300 -11.46 2.67 12.22
CA ASN A 300 -10.06 2.33 12.01
C ASN A 300 -9.30 3.45 11.28
N PRO A 301 -8.09 3.86 11.74
CA PRO A 301 -7.36 4.99 11.18
C PRO A 301 -7.10 4.89 9.67
N ILE A 302 -6.92 3.69 9.12
CA ILE A 302 -6.67 3.53 7.67
C ILE A 302 -7.95 3.84 6.88
N ILE A 303 -9.12 3.37 7.36
CA ILE A 303 -10.43 3.72 6.78
C ILE A 303 -10.67 5.22 6.91
N LYS A 304 -10.40 5.80 8.09
CA LYS A 304 -10.56 7.23 8.35
C LYS A 304 -9.70 8.07 7.40
N SER A 305 -8.46 7.68 7.16
CA SER A 305 -7.57 8.32 6.18
C SER A 305 -8.16 8.29 4.76
N ALA A 306 -8.77 7.18 4.35
CA ALA A 306 -9.41 7.08 3.04
C ALA A 306 -10.66 7.97 2.95
N ILE A 307 -11.47 8.03 4.01
CA ILE A 307 -12.65 8.88 4.08
C ILE A 307 -12.25 10.36 4.06
N PHE A 308 -11.23 10.76 4.85
CA PHE A 308 -10.66 12.11 4.81
C PHE A 308 -10.24 12.51 3.40
N HIS A 309 -9.45 11.64 2.74
CA HIS A 309 -8.96 11.88 1.39
C HIS A 309 -10.11 12.12 0.40
N PHE A 310 -11.09 11.23 0.39
CA PHE A 310 -12.26 11.39 -0.47
C PHE A 310 -13.02 12.66 -0.16
N TYR A 311 -13.41 12.87 1.10
CA TYR A 311 -14.29 13.99 1.47
C TYR A 311 -13.62 15.35 1.24
N PHE A 312 -12.31 15.44 1.46
CA PHE A 312 -11.55 16.65 1.15
C PHE A 312 -11.57 16.97 -0.35
N VAL A 313 -11.35 15.97 -1.20
CA VAL A 313 -11.42 16.14 -2.66
C VAL A 313 -12.86 16.43 -3.11
N PHE A 314 -13.85 15.85 -2.44
CA PHE A 314 -15.27 16.07 -2.69
C PHE A 314 -15.70 17.51 -2.36
N VAL A 315 -15.34 18.04 -1.18
CA VAL A 315 -15.60 19.44 -0.81
C VAL A 315 -14.86 20.42 -1.73
N HIS A 316 -13.65 20.04 -2.15
CA HIS A 316 -12.78 20.83 -3.04
C HIS A 316 -12.54 22.26 -2.54
N PRO A 317 -12.00 22.43 -1.30
CA PRO A 317 -11.99 23.72 -0.61
C PRO A 317 -11.08 24.77 -1.23
N PHE A 318 -10.18 24.42 -2.14
CA PHE A 318 -9.21 25.33 -2.74
C PHE A 318 -9.36 25.42 -4.26
N PRO A 319 -8.88 26.51 -4.89
CA PRO A 319 -8.94 26.68 -6.35
C PRO A 319 -8.05 25.67 -7.10
N ASP A 320 -6.90 25.30 -6.56
CA ASP A 320 -5.98 24.27 -7.05
C ASP A 320 -5.25 23.61 -5.86
N GLY A 321 -4.65 22.45 -6.09
CA GLY A 321 -3.84 21.74 -5.07
C GLY A 321 -4.65 20.82 -4.15
N ASN A 322 -5.95 20.68 -4.33
CA ASN A 322 -6.80 19.84 -3.47
C ASN A 322 -6.33 18.38 -3.42
N GLY A 323 -6.06 17.78 -4.57
CA GLY A 323 -5.58 16.38 -4.61
C GLY A 323 -4.23 16.19 -3.93
N ARG A 324 -3.27 17.10 -4.12
CA ARG A 324 -1.95 17.07 -3.46
C ARG A 324 -2.09 17.23 -1.95
N THR A 325 -2.92 18.18 -1.50
CA THR A 325 -3.20 18.44 -0.08
C THR A 325 -3.88 17.23 0.58
N ALA A 326 -4.90 16.65 -0.06
CA ALA A 326 -5.58 15.47 0.44
C ALA A 326 -4.62 14.29 0.63
N ARG A 327 -3.79 13.99 -0.38
CA ARG A 327 -2.82 12.88 -0.30
C ARG A 327 -1.73 13.14 0.73
N ALA A 328 -1.17 14.34 0.78
CA ALA A 328 -0.14 14.69 1.77
C ALA A 328 -0.70 14.61 3.20
N THR A 329 -1.88 15.19 3.46
CA THR A 329 -2.50 15.17 4.80
C THR A 329 -2.87 13.74 5.23
N SER A 330 -3.42 12.92 4.32
CA SER A 330 -3.74 11.51 4.58
C SER A 330 -2.48 10.68 4.91
N TYR A 331 -1.40 10.91 4.19
CA TYR A 331 -0.11 10.26 4.45
C TYR A 331 0.45 10.66 5.82
N ILE A 332 0.47 11.96 6.13
CA ILE A 332 0.93 12.50 7.42
C ILE A 332 0.08 11.92 8.56
N TYR A 333 -1.24 11.87 8.38
CA TYR A 333 -2.16 11.29 9.37
C TYR A 333 -1.80 9.83 9.70
N LEU A 334 -1.63 8.98 8.70
CA LEU A 334 -1.28 7.57 8.94
C LEU A 334 0.05 7.41 9.68
N VAL A 335 1.05 8.23 9.36
CA VAL A 335 2.32 8.21 10.09
C VAL A 335 2.16 8.67 11.54
N LYS A 336 1.32 9.68 11.81
CA LYS A 336 1.00 10.16 13.16
C LYS A 336 0.23 9.12 13.98
N GLU A 337 -0.64 8.32 13.35
CA GLU A 337 -1.33 7.19 13.96
C GLU A 337 -0.42 5.97 14.23
N GLY A 338 0.89 6.11 13.98
CA GLY A 338 1.89 5.08 14.30
C GLY A 338 2.14 4.07 13.20
N TYR A 339 1.61 4.27 12.01
CA TYR A 339 1.90 3.42 10.85
C TYR A 339 3.22 3.81 10.19
N ASP A 340 4.34 3.61 10.90
CA ASP A 340 5.68 3.96 10.44
C ASP A 340 6.08 3.31 9.11
N ILE A 341 5.43 2.23 8.71
CA ILE A 341 5.66 1.56 7.43
C ILE A 341 5.48 2.50 6.24
N PHE A 342 4.57 3.48 6.33
CA PHE A 342 4.33 4.44 5.26
C PHE A 342 5.56 5.33 4.97
N LYS A 343 6.46 5.50 5.91
CA LYS A 343 7.75 6.21 5.70
C LYS A 343 8.68 5.52 4.69
N HIS A 344 8.38 4.30 4.28
CA HIS A 344 9.24 3.48 3.44
C HIS A 344 8.78 3.34 2.00
N PHE A 345 7.57 3.81 1.65
CA PHE A 345 7.04 3.73 0.30
C PHE A 345 6.09 4.88 -0.04
N SER A 346 5.87 5.09 -1.33
CA SER A 346 4.92 6.07 -1.86
C SER A 346 3.59 5.39 -2.20
N ILE A 347 2.51 5.85 -1.56
CA ILE A 347 1.13 5.48 -1.91
C ILE A 347 0.77 6.09 -3.27
N SER A 348 1.17 7.34 -3.50
CA SER A 348 0.91 8.06 -4.75
C SER A 348 1.55 7.39 -5.98
N ALA A 349 2.63 6.62 -5.81
CA ALA A 349 3.25 5.87 -6.92
C ALA A 349 2.28 4.85 -7.53
N LEU A 350 1.54 4.09 -6.71
CA LEU A 350 0.54 3.14 -7.20
C LEU A 350 -0.76 3.83 -7.62
N ILE A 351 -1.16 4.91 -6.97
CA ILE A 351 -2.30 5.72 -7.42
C ILE A 351 -2.03 6.25 -8.83
N ALA A 352 -0.83 6.77 -9.10
CA ALA A 352 -0.43 7.26 -10.43
C ALA A 352 -0.48 6.15 -11.51
N GLN A 353 -0.03 4.94 -11.19
CA GLN A 353 -0.13 3.79 -12.10
C GLN A 353 -1.59 3.38 -12.36
N LYS A 354 -2.46 3.57 -11.39
CA LYS A 354 -3.90 3.21 -11.44
C LYS A 354 -4.78 4.45 -11.55
N LYS A 355 -4.29 5.53 -12.14
CA LYS A 355 -4.94 6.86 -12.19
C LYS A 355 -6.40 6.81 -12.65
N SER A 356 -6.70 6.09 -13.73
CA SER A 356 -8.07 5.95 -14.23
C SER A 356 -9.00 5.24 -13.23
N LYS A 357 -8.49 4.23 -12.51
CA LYS A 357 -9.26 3.53 -11.48
C LYS A 357 -9.48 4.40 -10.25
N TYR A 358 -8.50 5.21 -9.89
CA TYR A 358 -8.60 6.17 -8.79
C TYR A 358 -9.75 7.17 -9.01
N TYR A 359 -9.79 7.84 -10.17
CA TYR A 359 -10.89 8.76 -10.47
C TYR A 359 -12.23 8.05 -10.63
N LYS A 360 -12.22 6.83 -11.20
CA LYS A 360 -13.43 6.03 -11.28
C LYS A 360 -13.99 5.70 -9.90
N CYS A 361 -13.18 5.34 -8.93
CA CYS A 361 -13.65 5.04 -7.58
C CYS A 361 -14.23 6.26 -6.85
N ILE A 362 -13.68 7.46 -7.09
CA ILE A 362 -14.27 8.71 -6.57
C ILE A 362 -15.67 8.88 -7.16
N LYS A 363 -15.79 8.76 -8.49
CA LYS A 363 -17.08 8.85 -9.18
C LYS A 363 -18.06 7.74 -8.75
N ASP A 364 -17.57 6.51 -8.55
CA ASP A 364 -18.41 5.40 -8.09
C ASP A 364 -19.04 5.70 -6.72
N VAL A 365 -18.36 6.43 -5.82
CA VAL A 365 -18.95 6.89 -4.54
C VAL A 365 -20.06 7.91 -4.78
N GLU A 366 -19.83 8.90 -5.63
CA GLU A 366 -20.82 9.95 -5.95
C GLU A 366 -22.04 9.37 -6.66
N ASP A 367 -21.85 8.51 -7.63
CA ASP A 367 -22.92 7.88 -8.44
C ASP A 367 -23.71 6.82 -7.65
N ASN A 368 -23.22 6.33 -6.50
CA ASN A 368 -23.87 5.30 -5.68
C ASN A 368 -24.18 5.81 -4.25
N GLU A 369 -24.80 6.96 -4.16
CA GLU A 369 -25.38 7.53 -2.92
C GLU A 369 -24.35 7.67 -1.77
N LEU A 370 -23.13 8.10 -2.09
CA LEU A 370 -22.02 8.31 -1.14
C LEU A 370 -21.54 7.03 -0.44
N ASP A 371 -21.65 5.89 -1.13
CA ASP A 371 -21.11 4.61 -0.67
C ASP A 371 -19.58 4.61 -0.76
N MET A 372 -18.93 4.92 0.34
CA MET A 372 -17.46 4.97 0.47
C MET A 372 -16.76 3.63 0.31
N THR A 373 -17.49 2.51 0.32
CA THR A 373 -16.91 1.16 0.23
C THR A 373 -16.01 1.02 -0.99
N TYR A 374 -16.41 1.59 -2.13
CA TYR A 374 -15.63 1.54 -3.38
C TYR A 374 -14.26 2.21 -3.26
N PHE A 375 -14.22 3.39 -2.65
CA PHE A 375 -12.98 4.14 -2.49
C PHE A 375 -12.09 3.54 -1.41
N ILE A 376 -12.68 3.09 -0.30
CA ILE A 376 -11.98 2.40 0.80
C ILE A 376 -11.32 1.12 0.26
N GLU A 377 -12.04 0.27 -0.48
CA GLU A 377 -11.45 -0.94 -1.09
C GLU A 377 -10.32 -0.63 -2.05
N PHE A 378 -10.43 0.46 -2.81
CA PHE A 378 -9.38 0.89 -3.72
C PHE A 378 -8.11 1.31 -2.95
N ILE A 379 -8.25 2.18 -1.94
CA ILE A 379 -7.11 2.68 -1.14
C ILE A 379 -6.45 1.53 -0.36
N LEU A 380 -7.23 0.67 0.30
CA LEU A 380 -6.68 -0.49 1.01
C LEU A 380 -5.93 -1.44 0.06
N GLY A 381 -6.45 -1.65 -1.15
CA GLY A 381 -5.76 -2.44 -2.17
C GLY A 381 -4.45 -1.80 -2.62
N VAL A 382 -4.41 -0.47 -2.79
CA VAL A 382 -3.18 0.27 -3.10
C VAL A 382 -2.17 0.16 -1.96
N VAL A 383 -2.60 0.32 -0.72
CA VAL A 383 -1.74 0.23 0.46
C VAL A 383 -1.15 -1.18 0.60
N SER A 384 -1.98 -2.23 0.49
CA SER A 384 -1.52 -3.63 0.59
C SER A 384 -0.48 -3.95 -0.48
N GLU A 385 -0.73 -3.57 -1.74
CA GLU A 385 0.22 -3.78 -2.84
C GLU A 385 1.51 -2.97 -2.68
N SER A 386 1.43 -1.75 -2.11
CA SER A 386 2.62 -0.94 -1.81
C SER A 386 3.50 -1.62 -0.74
N ILE A 387 2.87 -2.24 0.26
CA ILE A 387 3.56 -3.03 1.28
C ILE A 387 4.28 -4.22 0.64
N ASP A 388 3.62 -4.97 -0.25
CA ASP A 388 4.24 -6.09 -0.95
C ASP A 388 5.47 -5.67 -1.76
N ILE A 389 5.36 -4.57 -2.51
CA ILE A 389 6.46 -4.02 -3.31
C ILE A 389 7.65 -3.65 -2.42
N ILE A 390 7.42 -3.01 -1.28
CA ILE A 390 8.53 -2.60 -0.40
C ILE A 390 9.17 -3.79 0.30
N LEU A 391 8.38 -4.78 0.73
CA LEU A 391 8.88 -6.01 1.32
C LEU A 391 9.73 -6.80 0.32
N ASP A 392 9.30 -6.92 -0.93
CA ASP A 392 10.08 -7.53 -2.01
C ASP A 392 11.40 -6.78 -2.25
N LYS A 393 11.35 -5.43 -2.33
CA LYS A 393 12.54 -4.59 -2.46
C LYS A 393 13.53 -4.83 -1.32
N TYR A 394 13.05 -4.93 -0.08
CA TYR A 394 13.89 -5.19 1.08
C TYR A 394 14.48 -6.59 1.06
N THR A 395 13.70 -7.59 0.72
CA THR A 395 14.17 -8.97 0.58
C THR A 395 15.30 -9.07 -0.44
N ARG A 396 15.12 -8.47 -1.63
CA ARG A 396 16.16 -8.43 -2.67
C ARG A 396 17.43 -7.75 -2.19
N LYS A 397 17.29 -6.63 -1.49
CA LYS A 397 18.44 -5.91 -0.96
C LYS A 397 19.16 -6.68 0.14
N HIS A 398 18.42 -7.37 0.98
CA HIS A 398 18.99 -8.25 2.00
C HIS A 398 19.81 -9.39 1.36
N ILE A 399 19.26 -10.07 0.37
CA ILE A 399 19.97 -11.13 -0.37
C ILE A 399 21.23 -10.56 -1.04
N GLU A 400 21.14 -9.39 -1.67
CA GLU A 400 22.30 -8.72 -2.27
C GLU A 400 23.41 -8.49 -1.25
N ASN A 401 23.08 -7.91 -0.11
CA ASN A 401 24.03 -7.60 0.95
C ASN A 401 24.66 -8.88 1.52
N TYR A 402 23.84 -9.91 1.75
CA TYR A 402 24.30 -11.19 2.24
C TYR A 402 25.35 -11.80 1.28
N ILE A 403 25.06 -11.85 -0.03
CA ILE A 403 25.99 -12.35 -1.05
C ILE A 403 27.31 -11.58 -0.99
N PHE A 404 27.26 -10.26 -0.88
CA PHE A 404 28.49 -9.46 -0.86
C PHE A 404 29.30 -9.62 0.44
N MET A 405 28.65 -9.80 1.58
CA MET A 405 29.32 -10.12 2.84
C MET A 405 30.00 -11.51 2.76
N GLU A 406 29.30 -12.51 2.27
CA GLU A 406 29.86 -13.86 2.10
C GLU A 406 31.10 -13.88 1.18
N LEU A 407 31.07 -13.07 0.11
CA LEU A 407 32.22 -12.93 -0.79
C LEU A 407 33.44 -12.30 -0.07
N VAL A 408 33.19 -11.27 0.76
CA VAL A 408 34.22 -10.62 1.55
C VAL A 408 34.82 -11.60 2.58
N ASP A 409 33.96 -12.32 3.30
CA ASP A 409 34.40 -13.30 4.32
C ASP A 409 35.21 -14.46 3.71
N LYS A 410 34.89 -14.84 2.48
CA LYS A 410 35.64 -15.85 1.71
C LYS A 410 36.88 -15.29 1.00
N GLY A 411 37.17 -13.99 1.11
CA GLY A 411 38.27 -13.34 0.40
C GLY A 411 38.12 -13.32 -1.13
N VAL A 412 36.90 -13.48 -1.65
CA VAL A 412 36.60 -13.54 -3.09
C VAL A 412 36.27 -12.16 -3.62
N ASN A 413 37.06 -11.66 -4.55
CA ASN A 413 36.82 -10.40 -5.24
C ASN A 413 36.07 -10.64 -6.55
N ILE A 414 34.97 -9.91 -6.77
CA ILE A 414 34.21 -9.91 -8.01
C ILE A 414 34.26 -8.55 -8.70
N THR A 415 34.21 -8.58 -10.04
CA THR A 415 34.24 -7.35 -10.86
C THR A 415 32.95 -6.57 -10.78
N ASN A 416 32.97 -5.30 -11.19
CA ASN A 416 31.77 -4.49 -11.28
C ASN A 416 30.72 -5.05 -12.25
N ASP A 417 31.15 -5.74 -13.32
CA ASP A 417 30.22 -6.37 -14.25
C ASP A 417 29.54 -7.59 -13.64
N GLN A 418 30.26 -8.39 -12.85
CA GLN A 418 29.69 -9.48 -12.07
C GLN A 418 28.72 -8.99 -11.01
N LYS A 419 29.01 -7.87 -10.33
CA LYS A 419 28.04 -7.22 -9.41
C LYS A 419 26.77 -6.78 -10.14
N LYS A 420 26.87 -6.23 -11.36
CA LYS A 420 25.71 -5.86 -12.18
C LYS A 420 24.87 -7.09 -12.58
N ILE A 421 25.51 -8.22 -12.89
CA ILE A 421 24.80 -9.47 -13.19
C ILE A 421 24.00 -9.95 -11.98
N ILE A 422 24.60 -10.02 -10.79
CA ILE A 422 23.92 -10.39 -9.55
C ILE A 422 22.70 -9.48 -9.31
N LYS A 423 22.89 -8.16 -9.37
CA LYS A 423 21.79 -7.19 -9.20
C LYS A 423 20.69 -7.38 -10.26
N TYR A 424 21.07 -7.66 -11.49
CA TYR A 424 20.09 -7.89 -12.56
C TYR A 424 19.24 -9.13 -12.29
N ILE A 425 19.86 -10.25 -11.88
CA ILE A 425 19.17 -11.50 -11.58
C ILE A 425 18.27 -11.35 -10.35
N LEU A 426 18.73 -10.65 -9.30
CA LEU A 426 17.93 -10.34 -8.11
C LEU A 426 16.66 -9.53 -8.43
N ASN A 427 16.72 -8.69 -9.48
CA ASN A 427 15.57 -7.89 -9.91
C ASN A 427 14.65 -8.62 -10.90
N LYS A 428 14.82 -9.93 -11.09
CA LYS A 428 13.95 -10.76 -11.92
C LYS A 428 13.00 -11.58 -11.07
N GLU A 429 11.90 -11.96 -11.68
CA GLU A 429 10.98 -12.94 -11.11
C GLU A 429 11.72 -14.25 -10.85
N ASN A 430 11.45 -14.89 -9.73
CA ASN A 430 12.13 -16.10 -9.26
C ASN A 430 13.67 -15.99 -9.19
N TYR A 431 14.20 -14.75 -9.11
CA TYR A 431 15.66 -14.49 -9.03
C TYR A 431 16.47 -15.24 -10.07
N SER A 432 15.98 -15.27 -11.32
CA SER A 432 16.55 -16.06 -12.41
C SER A 432 16.63 -15.27 -13.72
N ALA A 433 17.65 -15.56 -14.55
CA ALA A 433 17.78 -14.97 -15.88
C ALA A 433 18.59 -15.86 -16.81
N THR A 434 18.37 -15.69 -18.13
CA THR A 434 19.25 -16.23 -19.17
C THR A 434 20.27 -15.17 -19.61
N ILE A 435 21.35 -15.62 -20.27
CA ILE A 435 22.36 -14.72 -20.84
C ILE A 435 21.71 -13.79 -21.88
N GLU A 436 20.82 -14.33 -22.71
CA GLU A 436 20.10 -13.60 -23.75
C GLU A 436 19.27 -12.47 -23.14
N ASN A 437 18.55 -12.74 -22.06
CA ASN A 437 17.74 -11.71 -21.37
C ASN A 437 18.60 -10.60 -20.78
N TYR A 438 19.76 -10.95 -20.21
CA TYR A 438 20.72 -9.98 -19.70
C TYR A 438 21.31 -9.10 -20.82
N THR A 439 21.83 -9.72 -21.89
CA THR A 439 22.48 -9.01 -23.00
C THR A 439 21.50 -8.16 -23.80
N LYS A 440 20.26 -8.62 -24.00
CA LYS A 440 19.20 -7.86 -24.64
C LYS A 440 18.89 -6.54 -23.91
N LYS A 441 18.90 -6.58 -22.57
CA LYS A 441 18.68 -5.37 -21.74
C LYS A 441 19.92 -4.48 -21.68
N ASN A 442 21.11 -5.08 -21.66
CA ASN A 442 22.39 -4.38 -21.55
C ASN A 442 23.15 -4.48 -22.89
N LYS A 443 22.67 -3.73 -23.90
CA LYS A 443 23.14 -3.79 -25.30
C LYS A 443 24.67 -3.63 -25.50
N SER A 444 25.39 -3.06 -24.53
CA SER A 444 26.84 -2.92 -24.53
C SER A 444 27.60 -4.15 -24.03
N SER A 445 26.89 -5.20 -23.58
CA SER A 445 27.51 -6.38 -22.98
C SER A 445 27.78 -7.46 -24.03
N ASP A 446 29.05 -7.92 -24.12
CA ASP A 446 29.44 -9.04 -24.97
C ASP A 446 28.90 -10.37 -24.40
N TYR A 447 28.21 -11.15 -25.24
CA TYR A 447 27.64 -12.44 -24.87
C TYR A 447 28.69 -13.42 -24.28
N LYS A 448 29.89 -13.49 -24.91
CA LYS A 448 30.95 -14.41 -24.45
C LYS A 448 31.46 -14.00 -23.07
N LYS A 449 31.61 -12.69 -22.83
CA LYS A 449 32.01 -12.18 -21.51
C LYS A 449 30.97 -12.48 -20.45
N VAL A 450 29.66 -12.20 -20.74
CA VAL A 450 28.57 -12.47 -19.82
C VAL A 450 28.46 -13.96 -19.49
N ASN A 451 28.63 -14.84 -20.49
CA ASN A 451 28.65 -16.28 -20.28
C ASN A 451 29.81 -16.71 -19.33
N LYS A 452 31.03 -16.16 -19.55
CA LYS A 452 32.18 -16.41 -18.68
C LYS A 452 31.89 -15.94 -17.25
N ASP A 453 31.33 -14.74 -17.09
CA ASP A 453 31.05 -14.16 -15.76
C ASP A 453 29.94 -14.95 -15.04
N MET A 454 28.84 -15.35 -15.71
CA MET A 454 27.78 -16.16 -15.10
C MET A 454 28.26 -17.57 -14.71
N ASN A 455 29.11 -18.21 -15.54
CA ASN A 455 29.72 -19.50 -15.17
C ASN A 455 30.68 -19.34 -13.98
N TYR A 456 31.53 -18.30 -13.96
CA TYR A 456 32.39 -18.01 -12.80
C TYR A 456 31.56 -17.82 -11.52
N LEU A 457 30.48 -17.03 -11.57
CA LEU A 457 29.58 -16.86 -10.41
C LEU A 457 28.91 -18.17 -9.99
N THR A 458 28.73 -19.11 -10.93
CA THR A 458 28.23 -20.46 -10.63
C THR A 458 29.30 -21.30 -9.94
N ASP A 459 30.54 -21.24 -10.42
CA ASP A 459 31.67 -22.02 -9.88
C ASP A 459 32.00 -21.61 -8.44
N ILE A 460 31.86 -20.32 -8.09
CA ILE A 460 32.02 -19.81 -6.72
C ILE A 460 30.76 -19.95 -5.86
N GLY A 461 29.69 -20.57 -6.39
CA GLY A 461 28.48 -20.93 -5.65
C GLY A 461 27.47 -19.79 -5.45
N ILE A 462 27.64 -18.63 -6.09
CA ILE A 462 26.66 -17.51 -6.00
C ILE A 462 25.45 -17.75 -6.91
N LEU A 463 25.67 -18.40 -8.06
CA LEU A 463 24.58 -18.80 -8.95
C LEU A 463 24.45 -20.32 -9.00
N THR A 464 23.26 -20.78 -9.32
CA THR A 464 23.00 -22.13 -9.80
C THR A 464 22.66 -22.08 -11.28
N LYS A 465 22.97 -23.15 -12.01
CA LYS A 465 22.71 -23.28 -13.43
C LYS A 465 21.79 -24.46 -13.68
N SER A 466 20.68 -24.21 -14.35
CA SER A 466 19.71 -25.22 -14.80
C SER A 466 19.41 -25.05 -16.29
N LYS A 467 18.57 -25.92 -16.85
CA LYS A 467 18.09 -25.78 -18.22
C LYS A 467 16.61 -25.42 -18.23
N GLU A 468 16.27 -24.40 -19.04
CA GLU A 468 14.90 -24.06 -19.39
C GLU A 468 14.76 -24.14 -20.91
N GLY A 469 14.19 -25.24 -21.41
CA GLY A 469 14.14 -25.53 -22.82
C GLY A 469 15.56 -25.64 -23.43
N ARG A 470 15.88 -24.76 -24.41
CA ARG A 470 17.20 -24.71 -25.08
C ARG A 470 18.19 -23.78 -24.39
N HIS A 471 17.77 -23.00 -23.40
CA HIS A 471 18.60 -21.99 -22.77
C HIS A 471 19.11 -22.44 -21.40
N ASN A 472 20.26 -21.94 -20.99
CA ASN A 472 20.73 -22.06 -19.63
C ASN A 472 20.08 -20.95 -18.78
N LEU A 473 19.43 -21.35 -17.69
CA LEU A 473 18.86 -20.47 -16.69
C LEU A 473 19.82 -20.37 -15.51
N TYR A 474 20.19 -19.15 -15.15
CA TYR A 474 21.04 -18.85 -14.02
C TYR A 474 20.19 -18.23 -12.92
N SER A 475 20.20 -18.82 -11.75
CA SER A 475 19.42 -18.37 -10.59
C SER A 475 20.34 -18.03 -9.43
N ILE A 476 19.95 -17.06 -8.61
CA ILE A 476 20.66 -16.81 -7.35
C ILE A 476 20.63 -18.11 -6.52
N ASN A 477 21.82 -18.55 -6.11
CA ASN A 477 21.91 -19.64 -5.16
C ASN A 477 21.52 -19.10 -3.80
N VAL A 478 20.22 -19.15 -3.50
CA VAL A 478 19.69 -18.78 -2.19
C VAL A 478 20.17 -19.83 -1.21
N ILE A 479 21.30 -19.61 -0.70
CA ILE A 479 22.18 -20.24 0.28
C ILE A 479 21.61 -21.52 0.91
N LYS A 480 22.36 -22.55 0.72
CA LYS A 480 22.18 -23.82 1.45
C LYS A 480 22.51 -23.67 2.92
#